data_82379d5865c99840995b9743722d1c64
#
_entry.id   82379d5865c99840995b9743722d1c64
#
_cell.length_a   1.000
_cell.length_b   1.000
_cell.length_c   1.000
_cell.angle_alpha   90.00
_cell.angle_beta   90.00
_cell.angle_gamma   90.00
#
_symmetry.space_group_name_H-M   'P 1'
#
loop_
_entity.id
_entity.type
_entity.pdbx_description
1 polymer ?
#
loop_
_entity_poly.entity_id
_entity_poly.type
_entity_poly.pdbx_seq_one_letter_code
_entity_poly.pdbx_strand_id
1 'polypeptide(L)'
;VAVSVRVADPPYFDNLEEQPNMRIRNIIGAGLIAGATFIGTATTAIADPPDCTAGDLANVMSGVNAATASYLFTHPDVNAFFTGLKGKTRDQMRTDITAYMDANPQVKTDIEGIRQPAADFRARCNAPMPDGPLN
;
A
#
# COMPACT_ATOMS: atom_id res chain seq x y z
N VAL A 1 -38.38 -27.49 -0.40
CA VAL A 1 -37.53 -27.33 0.79
C VAL A 1 -36.48 -26.26 0.46
N ALA A 2 -36.70 -25.01 0.93
CA ALA A 2 -35.79 -23.89 0.70
C ALA A 2 -34.71 -23.92 1.78
N VAL A 3 -33.47 -24.13 1.37
CA VAL A 3 -32.31 -24.01 2.28
C VAL A 3 -31.87 -22.54 2.31
N SER A 4 -32.21 -21.85 3.43
CA SER A 4 -31.70 -20.50 3.71
C SER A 4 -30.26 -20.61 4.18
N VAL A 5 -29.32 -20.24 3.32
CA VAL A 5 -27.91 -20.07 3.70
C VAL A 5 -27.78 -18.72 4.40
N ARG A 6 -27.59 -18.74 5.72
CA ARG A 6 -27.16 -17.54 6.47
C ARG A 6 -25.67 -17.29 6.15
N VAL A 7 -25.42 -16.20 5.46
CA VAL A 7 -24.07 -15.66 5.34
C VAL A 7 -23.71 -15.10 6.72
N ALA A 8 -22.75 -15.70 7.39
CA ALA A 8 -22.19 -15.17 8.64
C ALA A 8 -21.34 -13.96 8.30
N ASP A 9 -21.69 -12.79 8.85
CA ASP A 9 -20.90 -11.58 8.73
C ASP A 9 -19.52 -11.79 9.40
N PRO A 10 -18.42 -11.38 8.75
CA PRO A 10 -17.10 -11.51 9.35
C PRO A 10 -16.95 -10.54 10.54
N PRO A 11 -16.31 -10.97 11.65
CA PRO A 11 -16.24 -10.19 12.89
C PRO A 11 -15.34 -8.94 12.85
N TYR A 12 -14.96 -8.50 11.64
CA TYR A 12 -14.01 -7.39 11.46
C TYR A 12 -14.66 -6.00 11.51
N PHE A 13 -15.99 -5.90 11.39
CA PHE A 13 -16.67 -4.59 11.32
C PHE A 13 -17.22 -4.08 12.66
N ASP A 14 -17.16 -4.86 13.75
CA ASP A 14 -17.71 -4.46 15.05
C ASP A 14 -16.89 -3.40 15.83
N ASN A 15 -15.71 -3.02 15.35
CA ASN A 15 -14.84 -2.07 16.06
C ASN A 15 -14.82 -0.64 15.47
N LEU A 16 -15.73 -0.30 14.55
CA LEU A 16 -15.74 1.04 13.93
C LEU A 16 -16.68 2.03 14.65
N GLU A 17 -17.45 1.61 15.66
CA GLU A 17 -18.43 2.48 16.33
C GLU A 17 -17.94 3.15 17.61
N GLU A 18 -16.73 2.93 18.05
CA GLU A 18 -16.22 3.57 19.28
C GLU A 18 -15.16 4.65 18.97
N GLN A 19 -15.49 5.58 18.08
CA GLN A 19 -14.76 6.85 17.98
C GLN A 19 -15.42 7.86 18.94
N PRO A 20 -14.72 8.31 20.00
CA PRO A 20 -15.27 9.31 20.90
C PRO A 20 -15.52 10.60 20.13
N ASN A 21 -16.79 11.06 20.14
CA ASN A 21 -17.24 12.33 19.60
C ASN A 21 -16.30 13.46 19.99
N MET A 22 -15.49 13.92 19.07
CA MET A 22 -14.74 15.15 19.22
C MET A 22 -15.74 16.30 19.06
N ARG A 23 -16.37 16.68 20.19
CA ARG A 23 -17.22 17.87 20.26
C ARG A 23 -16.35 19.09 20.00
N ILE A 24 -16.47 19.65 18.82
CA ILE A 24 -15.97 20.98 18.50
C ILE A 24 -16.82 21.95 19.34
N ARG A 25 -16.27 22.37 20.48
CA ARG A 25 -16.86 23.45 21.29
C ARG A 25 -16.49 24.75 20.57
N ASN A 26 -17.50 25.34 19.94
CA ASN A 26 -17.46 26.74 19.49
C ASN A 26 -17.14 27.62 20.67
N ILE A 27 -15.94 28.18 20.71
CA ILE A 27 -15.58 29.29 21.60
C ILE A 27 -15.68 30.54 20.73
N ILE A 28 -16.85 31.20 20.78
CA ILE A 28 -17.01 32.59 20.38
C ILE A 28 -16.52 33.41 21.58
N GLY A 29 -15.30 33.89 21.51
CA GLY A 29 -14.73 34.84 22.48
C GLY A 29 -14.27 36.07 21.72
N ALA A 30 -15.07 37.14 21.75
CA ALA A 30 -14.63 38.46 21.35
C ALA A 30 -13.61 39.00 22.37
N GLY A 31 -12.38 39.21 21.91
CA GLY A 31 -11.32 39.84 22.69
C GLY A 31 -10.38 40.62 21.78
N LEU A 32 -10.56 41.94 21.75
CA LEU A 32 -9.61 42.89 21.18
C LEU A 32 -8.30 42.82 21.98
N ILE A 33 -7.21 42.36 21.37
CA ILE A 33 -5.85 42.62 21.89
C ILE A 33 -4.95 43.00 20.72
N ALA A 34 -4.27 44.15 20.96
CA ALA A 34 -3.35 44.81 20.08
C ALA A 34 -2.11 43.97 19.75
N GLY A 35 -1.66 44.09 18.52
CA GLY A 35 -0.24 44.10 18.11
C GLY A 35 0.70 43.04 18.67
N ALA A 36 0.74 41.86 18.00
CA ALA A 36 1.96 41.09 17.88
C ALA A 36 2.08 40.62 16.44
N THR A 37 2.99 41.21 15.70
CA THR A 37 3.39 40.71 14.39
C THR A 37 4.08 39.38 14.60
N PHE A 38 3.33 38.28 14.60
CA PHE A 38 3.89 36.96 14.38
C PHE A 38 4.39 36.92 12.93
N ILE A 39 5.70 37.09 12.76
CA ILE A 39 6.37 36.63 11.55
C ILE A 39 6.24 35.13 11.60
N GLY A 40 5.08 34.62 11.15
CA GLY A 40 4.90 33.23 10.87
C GLY A 40 5.89 32.88 9.76
N THR A 41 6.92 32.13 10.10
CA THR A 41 7.69 31.40 9.10
C THR A 41 6.68 30.48 8.42
N ALA A 42 6.16 30.91 7.27
CA ALA A 42 5.42 30.04 6.39
C ALA A 42 6.39 28.93 6.02
N THR A 43 6.26 27.78 6.68
CA THR A 43 6.85 26.55 6.15
C THR A 43 6.21 26.37 4.79
N THR A 44 6.97 26.68 3.74
CA THR A 44 6.56 26.33 2.38
C THR A 44 6.42 24.82 2.40
N ALA A 45 5.18 24.34 2.41
CA ALA A 45 4.90 22.97 2.11
C ALA A 45 5.48 22.77 0.71
N ILE A 46 6.57 22.02 0.61
CA ILE A 46 7.10 21.59 -0.68
C ILE A 46 6.00 20.73 -1.26
N ALA A 47 5.32 21.27 -2.29
CA ALA A 47 4.32 20.48 -3.02
C ALA A 47 5.03 19.27 -3.59
N ASP A 48 4.42 18.10 -3.43
CA ASP A 48 4.94 16.89 -4.08
C ASP A 48 5.13 17.15 -5.58
N PRO A 49 6.17 16.56 -6.19
CA PRO A 49 6.34 16.63 -7.64
C PRO A 49 5.05 16.22 -8.36
N PRO A 50 4.77 16.76 -9.56
CA PRO A 50 3.63 16.32 -10.37
C PRO A 50 3.62 14.79 -10.50
N ASP A 51 2.46 14.18 -10.39
CA ASP A 51 2.25 12.72 -10.47
C ASP A 51 2.95 11.89 -9.37
N CYS A 52 3.16 12.49 -8.19
CA CYS A 52 3.77 11.82 -7.02
C CYS A 52 2.86 11.82 -5.79
N THR A 53 1.57 11.94 -5.98
CA THR A 53 0.59 11.88 -4.89
C THR A 53 0.34 10.44 -4.44
N ALA A 54 -0.28 10.28 -3.27
CA ALA A 54 -0.73 8.96 -2.80
C ALA A 54 -1.71 8.30 -3.78
N GLY A 55 -2.53 9.10 -4.49
CA GLY A 55 -3.43 8.61 -5.54
C GLY A 55 -2.66 8.05 -6.73
N ASP A 56 -1.58 8.72 -7.15
CA ASP A 56 -0.73 8.23 -8.25
C ASP A 56 -0.04 6.93 -7.87
N LEU A 57 0.49 6.82 -6.64
CA LEU A 57 1.05 5.57 -6.14
C LEU A 57 0.01 4.45 -6.14
N ALA A 58 -1.21 4.71 -5.66
CA ALA A 58 -2.28 3.71 -5.63
C ALA A 58 -2.64 3.24 -7.05
N ASN A 59 -2.66 4.15 -8.02
CA ASN A 59 -2.92 3.83 -9.42
C ASN A 59 -1.81 2.95 -10.02
N VAL A 60 -0.54 3.30 -9.80
CA VAL A 60 0.62 2.48 -10.22
C VAL A 60 0.55 1.09 -9.61
N MET A 61 0.29 0.98 -8.29
CA MET A 61 0.20 -0.30 -7.61
C MET A 61 -0.99 -1.14 -8.10
N SER A 62 -2.09 -0.52 -8.47
CA SER A 62 -3.23 -1.21 -9.09
C SER A 62 -2.83 -1.86 -10.41
N GLY A 63 -2.10 -1.16 -11.27
CA GLY A 63 -1.57 -1.70 -12.52
C GLY A 63 -0.60 -2.87 -12.29
N VAL A 64 0.34 -2.73 -11.36
CA VAL A 64 1.27 -3.80 -10.97
C VAL A 64 0.53 -5.04 -10.47
N ASN A 65 -0.48 -4.86 -9.61
CA ASN A 65 -1.28 -5.96 -9.08
C ASN A 65 -2.07 -6.68 -10.18
N ALA A 66 -2.67 -5.93 -11.10
CA ALA A 66 -3.40 -6.51 -12.23
C ALA A 66 -2.49 -7.31 -13.15
N ALA A 67 -1.31 -6.78 -13.49
CA ALA A 67 -0.31 -7.47 -14.30
C ALA A 67 0.23 -8.72 -13.60
N THR A 68 0.50 -8.65 -12.28
CA THR A 68 0.90 -9.80 -11.47
C THR A 68 -0.16 -10.89 -11.49
N ALA A 69 -1.44 -10.55 -11.30
CA ALA A 69 -2.53 -11.51 -11.33
C ALA A 69 -2.63 -12.20 -12.69
N SER A 70 -2.55 -11.43 -13.78
CA SER A 70 -2.56 -11.98 -15.14
C SER A 70 -1.40 -12.94 -15.38
N TYR A 71 -0.19 -12.58 -14.93
CA TYR A 71 0.99 -13.43 -15.03
C TYR A 71 0.82 -14.75 -14.28
N LEU A 72 0.37 -14.69 -13.03
CA LEU A 72 0.18 -15.88 -12.20
C LEU A 72 -0.91 -16.82 -12.76
N PHE A 73 -1.98 -16.29 -13.35
CA PHE A 73 -3.02 -17.11 -13.98
C PHE A 73 -2.52 -17.83 -15.26
N THR A 74 -1.56 -17.25 -15.96
CA THR A 74 -0.96 -17.85 -17.16
C THR A 74 0.26 -18.74 -16.85
N HIS A 75 0.77 -18.70 -15.60
CA HIS A 75 1.91 -19.47 -15.13
C HIS A 75 1.55 -20.28 -13.85
N PRO A 76 0.82 -21.40 -13.99
CA PRO A 76 0.26 -22.12 -12.86
C PRO A 76 1.32 -22.70 -11.91
N ASP A 77 2.50 -23.02 -12.38
CA ASP A 77 3.66 -23.45 -11.59
C ASP A 77 4.18 -22.33 -10.68
N VAL A 78 4.32 -21.12 -11.22
CA VAL A 78 4.71 -19.93 -10.46
C VAL A 78 3.63 -19.59 -9.43
N ASN A 79 2.35 -19.64 -9.84
CA ASN A 79 1.22 -19.41 -8.94
C ASN A 79 1.19 -20.41 -7.79
N ALA A 80 1.44 -21.69 -8.05
CA ALA A 80 1.52 -22.73 -7.03
C ALA A 80 2.65 -22.45 -6.02
N PHE A 81 3.83 -22.05 -6.50
CA PHE A 81 4.94 -21.66 -5.64
C PHE A 81 4.54 -20.53 -4.68
N PHE A 82 4.04 -19.41 -5.20
CA PHE A 82 3.64 -18.26 -4.36
C PHE A 82 2.50 -18.58 -3.40
N THR A 83 1.55 -19.43 -3.83
CA THR A 83 0.47 -19.92 -2.95
C THR A 83 1.03 -20.75 -1.79
N GLY A 84 2.06 -21.55 -2.04
CA GLY A 84 2.75 -22.37 -1.02
C GLY A 84 3.51 -21.57 0.03
N LEU A 85 3.73 -20.27 -0.16
CA LEU A 85 4.36 -19.40 0.84
C LEU A 85 3.40 -19.02 1.99
N LYS A 86 2.12 -19.30 1.84
CA LYS A 86 1.11 -18.99 2.86
C LYS A 86 1.46 -19.64 4.20
N GLY A 87 1.46 -18.83 5.27
CA GLY A 87 1.76 -19.28 6.64
C GLY A 87 3.24 -19.32 6.98
N LYS A 88 4.15 -19.01 6.07
CA LYS A 88 5.58 -18.88 6.36
C LYS A 88 5.91 -17.53 7.01
N THR A 89 6.99 -17.50 7.78
CA THR A 89 7.53 -16.25 8.32
C THR A 89 8.14 -15.39 7.19
N ARG A 90 8.35 -14.08 7.45
CA ARG A 90 8.98 -13.18 6.47
C ARG A 90 10.35 -13.69 6.02
N ASP A 91 11.18 -14.17 6.95
CA ASP A 91 12.52 -14.64 6.63
C ASP A 91 12.49 -15.92 5.80
N GLN A 92 11.57 -16.85 6.13
CA GLN A 92 11.34 -18.04 5.31
C GLN A 92 10.87 -17.69 3.91
N MET A 93 9.89 -16.78 3.79
CA MET A 93 9.42 -16.32 2.47
C MET A 93 10.54 -15.69 1.67
N ARG A 94 11.36 -14.82 2.28
CA ARG A 94 12.50 -14.18 1.60
C ARG A 94 13.50 -15.21 1.07
N THR A 95 13.88 -16.17 1.92
CA THR A 95 14.80 -17.24 1.55
C THR A 95 14.26 -18.07 0.40
N ASP A 96 13.01 -18.52 0.49
CA ASP A 96 12.38 -19.36 -0.52
C ASP A 96 12.20 -18.63 -1.85
N ILE A 97 11.77 -17.36 -1.81
CA ILE A 97 11.61 -16.53 -3.01
C ILE A 97 12.96 -16.31 -3.68
N THR A 98 14.01 -16.00 -2.91
CA THR A 98 15.36 -15.81 -3.48
C THR A 98 15.83 -17.08 -4.17
N ALA A 99 15.75 -18.24 -3.49
CA ALA A 99 16.15 -19.50 -4.06
C ALA A 99 15.34 -19.87 -5.33
N TYR A 100 14.03 -19.61 -5.31
CA TYR A 100 13.16 -19.86 -6.45
C TYR A 100 13.52 -18.97 -7.67
N MET A 101 13.75 -17.67 -7.43
CA MET A 101 14.13 -16.72 -8.48
C MET A 101 15.50 -17.04 -9.07
N ASP A 102 16.46 -17.49 -8.26
CA ASP A 102 17.79 -17.89 -8.73
C ASP A 102 17.72 -19.16 -9.58
N ALA A 103 16.82 -20.09 -9.25
CA ALA A 103 16.58 -21.29 -10.06
C ALA A 103 15.72 -21.02 -11.32
N ASN A 104 15.01 -19.90 -11.38
CA ASN A 104 14.08 -19.56 -12.47
C ASN A 104 14.34 -18.14 -13.00
N PRO A 105 15.46 -17.89 -13.70
CA PRO A 105 15.85 -16.54 -14.10
C PRO A 105 14.86 -15.85 -15.04
N GLN A 106 14.09 -16.59 -15.84
CA GLN A 106 13.04 -16.02 -16.68
C GLN A 106 11.89 -15.48 -15.82
N VAL A 107 11.43 -16.25 -14.84
CA VAL A 107 10.39 -15.80 -13.88
C VAL A 107 10.84 -14.53 -13.16
N LYS A 108 12.11 -14.50 -12.74
CA LYS A 108 12.70 -13.31 -12.10
C LYS A 108 12.58 -12.09 -13.01
N THR A 109 13.02 -12.21 -14.25
CA THR A 109 12.98 -11.11 -15.24
C THR A 109 11.54 -10.65 -15.50
N ASP A 110 10.61 -11.57 -15.63
CA ASP A 110 9.20 -11.27 -15.89
C ASP A 110 8.56 -10.51 -14.69
N ILE A 111 8.81 -10.96 -13.47
CA ILE A 111 8.31 -10.32 -12.24
C ILE A 111 8.96 -8.94 -12.04
N GLU A 112 10.25 -8.80 -12.31
CA GLU A 112 10.95 -7.51 -12.28
C GLU A 112 10.33 -6.53 -13.30
N GLY A 113 10.08 -6.99 -14.53
CA GLY A 113 9.40 -6.19 -15.55
C GLY A 113 8.00 -5.74 -15.15
N ILE A 114 7.20 -6.63 -14.56
CA ILE A 114 5.86 -6.29 -14.03
C ILE A 114 5.94 -5.22 -12.95
N ARG A 115 6.99 -5.23 -12.13
CA ARG A 115 7.19 -4.29 -11.01
C ARG A 115 7.88 -2.99 -11.41
N GLN A 116 8.41 -2.90 -12.62
CA GLN A 116 9.14 -1.73 -13.10
C GLN A 116 8.38 -0.41 -12.92
N PRO A 117 7.06 -0.30 -13.20
CA PRO A 117 6.34 0.96 -12.99
C PRO A 117 6.37 1.46 -11.54
N ALA A 118 6.38 0.55 -10.56
CA ALA A 118 6.50 0.91 -9.15
C ALA A 118 7.93 1.34 -8.78
N ALA A 119 8.95 0.74 -9.42
CA ALA A 119 10.34 1.16 -9.25
C ALA A 119 10.57 2.56 -9.85
N ASP A 120 10.05 2.81 -11.03
CA ASP A 120 10.14 4.11 -11.72
C ASP A 120 9.41 5.21 -10.93
N PHE A 121 8.23 4.91 -10.38
CA PHE A 121 7.52 5.84 -9.50
C PHE A 121 8.38 6.25 -8.31
N ARG A 122 9.00 5.28 -7.65
CA ARG A 122 9.88 5.55 -6.49
C ARG A 122 11.08 6.41 -6.85
N ALA A 123 11.74 6.08 -7.96
CA ALA A 123 12.89 6.84 -8.43
C ALA A 123 12.51 8.29 -8.75
N ARG A 124 11.37 8.49 -9.44
CA ARG A 124 10.87 9.82 -9.81
C ARG A 124 10.40 10.64 -8.61
N CYS A 125 9.72 9.99 -7.67
CA CYS A 125 9.08 10.65 -6.54
C CYS A 125 9.93 10.67 -5.26
N ASN A 126 11.16 10.16 -5.32
CA ASN A 126 12.06 10.02 -4.17
C ASN A 126 11.35 9.37 -2.95
N ALA A 127 10.49 8.39 -3.22
CA ALA A 127 9.67 7.73 -2.22
C ALA A 127 10.40 6.47 -1.70
N PRO A 128 10.84 6.46 -0.42
CA PRO A 128 11.45 5.26 0.15
C PRO A 128 10.42 4.13 0.21
N MET A 129 10.84 2.92 -0.15
CA MET A 129 10.01 1.74 0.11
C MET A 129 10.22 1.25 1.53
N PRO A 130 9.14 0.84 2.21
CA PRO A 130 9.33 -0.05 3.35
C PRO A 130 10.08 -1.30 2.85
N ASP A 131 11.08 -1.73 3.63
CA ASP A 131 11.88 -2.92 3.32
C ASP A 131 10.97 -4.11 3.03
N GLY A 132 10.81 -4.43 1.77
CA GLY A 132 9.99 -5.54 1.32
C GLY A 132 10.83 -6.81 1.16
N PRO A 133 10.21 -8.00 1.14
CA PRO A 133 10.93 -9.27 1.01
C PRO A 133 11.65 -9.48 -0.33
N LEU A 134 11.64 -8.48 -1.22
CA LEU A 134 12.21 -8.56 -2.57
C LEU A 134 13.15 -7.39 -2.90
N ASN A 135 13.81 -6.82 -1.89
CA ASN A 135 14.95 -5.91 -2.08
C ASN A 135 16.23 -6.64 -1.78
#